data_badc2e79a97ba2afa82be47efc383d61
#
_entry.id   badc2e79a97ba2afa82be47efc383d61
#
_cell.length_a   1.000
_cell.length_b   1.000
_cell.length_c   1.000
_cell.angle_alpha   90.00
_cell.angle_beta   90.00
_cell.angle_gamma   90.00
#
_symmetry.space_group_name_H-M   'P 1'
#
loop_
_entity.id
_entity.type
_entity.pdbx_description
1 polymer ?
#
loop_
_entity_poly.entity_id
_entity_poly.type
_entity_poly.pdbx_seq_one_letter_code
_entity_poly.pdbx_strand_id
1 'polypeptide(L)'
;PENLKDNFLDKTKISNIIKLNFDKFNSKNIKLNLNMQDKNEEPLIQIKDELIYCFGNIIQNAVQHARKIINVEIKWDTKEFLITIEDDGLGFKNDIIEKVGQPYISKKENGMGLGIFIAKNLIENIGGSMAFSNNKNNGAKVEIKIFRVT
;
A
#
# COMPACT_ATOMS: atom_id res chain seq x y z
N PRO A 1 27.00 6.25 -2.02
CA PRO A 1 25.84 5.93 -1.93
C PRO A 1 25.54 4.91 -2.73
N GLU A 2 26.20 4.19 -2.89
CA GLU A 2 25.91 3.36 -3.53
C GLU A 2 24.73 2.80 -3.39
N ASN A 3 24.16 2.20 -4.08
CA ASN A 3 22.99 1.64 -4.04
C ASN A 3 22.96 0.47 -3.27
N LEU A 4 22.64 0.54 -2.03
CA LEU A 4 22.48 -0.60 -1.21
C LEU A 4 21.45 -1.53 -1.76
N LYS A 5 20.52 -1.03 -2.56
CA LYS A 5 19.51 -1.87 -3.11
C LYS A 5 20.03 -2.89 -4.07
N ASP A 6 21.19 -2.66 -4.61
CA ASP A 6 21.74 -3.62 -5.52
C ASP A 6 22.41 -4.73 -4.76
N ASN A 7 22.47 -4.65 -3.45
CA ASN A 7 23.09 -5.66 -2.68
C ASN A 7 22.08 -6.74 -2.40
N PHE A 8 22.41 -7.99 -2.59
CA PHE A 8 21.49 -9.06 -2.34
C PHE A 8 21.04 -9.12 -0.88
N LEU A 9 21.72 -8.39 0.00
CA LEU A 9 21.30 -8.33 1.39
C LEU A 9 20.20 -7.33 1.61
N ASP A 10 19.88 -6.53 0.60
CA ASP A 10 18.84 -5.52 0.77
C ASP A 10 17.47 -6.14 0.61
N LYS A 11 17.07 -6.88 1.60
CA LYS A 11 15.77 -7.49 1.65
C LYS A 11 15.10 -7.12 2.96
N THR A 12 13.79 -7.09 2.95
CA THR A 12 13.04 -6.76 4.14
C THR A 12 11.69 -7.43 4.09
N LYS A 13 10.94 -7.31 5.16
CA LYS A 13 9.55 -7.77 5.20
C LYS A 13 8.66 -6.65 4.74
N ILE A 14 7.58 -6.97 4.07
CA ILE A 14 6.60 -5.96 3.67
C ILE A 14 6.07 -5.24 4.90
N SER A 15 5.88 -5.96 6.00
CA SER A 15 5.40 -5.34 7.23
C SER A 15 6.32 -4.23 7.70
N ASN A 16 7.64 -4.35 7.49
CA ASN A 16 8.57 -3.31 7.89
C ASN A 16 8.42 -2.06 7.02
N ILE A 17 8.19 -2.24 5.74
CA ILE A 17 7.97 -1.10 4.84
C ILE A 17 6.71 -0.36 5.27
N ILE A 18 5.66 -1.10 5.59
CA ILE A 18 4.41 -0.51 6.01
C ILE A 18 4.58 0.25 7.32
N LYS A 19 5.25 -0.36 8.30
CA LYS A 19 5.45 0.29 9.60
C LYS A 19 6.28 1.56 9.47
N LEU A 20 7.33 1.53 8.68
CA LEU A 20 8.16 2.71 8.51
C LEU A 20 7.37 3.86 7.91
N ASN A 21 6.57 3.58 6.90
CA ASN A 21 5.76 4.62 6.28
C ASN A 21 4.66 5.12 7.23
N PHE A 22 4.07 4.20 7.98
CA PHE A 22 3.04 4.59 8.93
C PHE A 22 3.63 5.54 9.98
N ASP A 23 4.80 5.19 10.53
CA ASP A 23 5.42 6.04 11.55
C ASP A 23 5.81 7.40 10.97
N LYS A 24 6.22 7.42 9.72
CA LYS A 24 6.62 8.66 9.09
C LYS A 24 5.45 9.61 8.88
N PHE A 25 4.28 9.09 8.51
CA PHE A 25 3.15 9.93 8.13
C PHE A 25 2.09 10.09 9.20
N ASN A 26 2.18 9.34 10.31
CA ASN A 26 1.10 9.35 11.28
C ASN A 26 1.20 10.56 12.22
N SER A 27 0.57 11.65 11.84
CA SER A 27 0.54 12.85 12.66
C SER A 27 -0.79 13.00 13.40
N LYS A 28 -1.69 12.01 13.28
CA LYS A 28 -3.03 12.11 13.83
C LYS A 28 -3.31 11.09 14.92
N ASN A 29 -2.29 10.40 15.38
CA ASN A 29 -2.45 9.34 16.38
C ASN A 29 -3.39 8.24 15.90
N ILE A 30 -3.27 7.87 14.63
CA ILE A 30 -4.03 6.76 14.10
C ILE A 30 -3.43 5.46 14.61
N LYS A 31 -4.26 4.47 14.87
CA LYS A 31 -3.78 3.17 15.31
C LYS A 31 -3.61 2.26 14.11
N LEU A 32 -2.51 1.54 14.07
CA LEU A 32 -2.27 0.56 13.02
C LEU A 32 -2.47 -0.85 13.56
N ASN A 33 -3.39 -1.59 12.95
CA ASN A 33 -3.56 -3.01 13.24
C ASN A 33 -2.93 -3.77 12.09
N LEU A 34 -1.86 -4.47 12.36
CA LEU A 34 -1.14 -5.18 11.34
C LEU A 34 -1.27 -6.67 11.61
N ASN A 35 -1.98 -7.37 10.75
CA ASN A 35 -2.24 -8.79 10.88
C ASN A 35 -1.52 -9.56 9.79
N MET A 36 -0.78 -10.56 10.18
CA MET A 36 -0.07 -11.39 9.25
C MET A 36 -0.51 -12.82 9.42
N GLN A 37 -0.52 -13.55 8.30
CA GLN A 37 -0.88 -14.93 8.30
C GLN A 37 -0.06 -15.74 9.29
N ASP A 38 1.25 -15.48 9.38
CA ASP A 38 2.12 -16.10 10.35
C ASP A 38 3.25 -15.14 10.62
N LYS A 39 3.29 -14.57 11.82
CA LYS A 39 4.26 -13.54 12.14
C LYS A 39 5.69 -14.02 12.04
N ASN A 40 5.94 -15.29 12.24
CA ASN A 40 7.29 -15.79 12.26
C ASN A 40 7.79 -16.21 10.90
N GLU A 41 6.88 -16.29 9.94
CA GLU A 41 7.22 -16.83 8.65
C GLU A 41 7.06 -15.85 7.49
N GLU A 42 6.94 -14.59 7.79
CA GLU A 42 6.76 -13.62 6.70
C GLU A 42 7.99 -13.63 5.78
N PRO A 43 7.79 -13.88 4.48
CA PRO A 43 8.93 -13.93 3.57
C PRO A 43 9.57 -12.57 3.37
N LEU A 44 10.84 -12.58 3.05
CA LEU A 44 11.54 -11.36 2.70
C LEU A 44 11.26 -11.01 1.25
N ILE A 45 11.30 -9.73 0.95
CA ILE A 45 11.16 -9.24 -0.41
C ILE A 45 12.32 -8.28 -0.67
N GLN A 46 12.78 -8.26 -1.89
CA GLN A 46 13.86 -7.37 -2.24
C GLN A 46 13.37 -5.93 -2.19
N ILE A 47 14.16 -5.05 -1.60
CA ILE A 47 13.80 -3.65 -1.50
C ILE A 47 13.92 -3.02 -2.87
N LYS A 48 12.83 -2.43 -3.35
CA LYS A 48 12.78 -1.71 -4.61
C LYS A 48 12.17 -0.35 -4.35
N ASP A 49 12.66 0.65 -5.06
CA ASP A 49 12.11 2.01 -4.92
C ASP A 49 10.62 2.03 -5.19
N GLU A 50 10.19 1.26 -6.19
CA GLU A 50 8.77 1.22 -6.54
C GLU A 50 7.92 0.76 -5.37
N LEU A 51 8.39 -0.24 -4.63
CA LEU A 51 7.64 -0.73 -3.49
C LEU A 51 7.57 0.28 -2.37
N ILE A 52 8.69 0.91 -2.06
CA ILE A 52 8.71 1.90 -0.99
C ILE A 52 7.81 3.08 -1.34
N TYR A 53 7.89 3.54 -2.57
CA TYR A 53 7.10 4.68 -2.99
C TYR A 53 5.62 4.34 -3.03
N CYS A 54 5.29 3.14 -3.52
CA CYS A 54 3.90 2.69 -3.57
C CYS A 54 3.29 2.62 -2.18
N PHE A 55 3.93 1.91 -1.27
CA PHE A 55 3.39 1.80 0.09
C PHE A 55 3.38 3.15 0.79
N GLY A 56 4.36 4.01 0.49
CA GLY A 56 4.36 5.36 1.02
C GLY A 56 3.11 6.13 0.62
N ASN A 57 2.76 6.09 -0.66
CA ASN A 57 1.57 6.79 -1.14
C ASN A 57 0.29 6.21 -0.55
N ILE A 58 0.19 4.88 -0.49
CA ILE A 58 -1.02 4.26 0.02
C ILE A 58 -1.18 4.49 1.51
N ILE A 59 -0.12 4.37 2.28
CA ILE A 59 -0.18 4.57 3.73
C ILE A 59 -0.43 6.04 4.05
N GLN A 60 0.21 6.95 3.33
CA GLN A 60 -0.03 8.37 3.54
C GLN A 60 -1.50 8.71 3.29
N ASN A 61 -2.05 8.17 2.21
CA ASN A 61 -3.44 8.39 1.88
C ASN A 61 -4.35 7.82 2.97
N ALA A 62 -4.06 6.62 3.44
CA ALA A 62 -4.86 6.00 4.49
C ALA A 62 -4.83 6.81 5.78
N VAL A 63 -3.66 7.29 6.18
CA VAL A 63 -3.53 8.10 7.38
C VAL A 63 -4.30 9.40 7.24
N GLN A 64 -4.24 10.03 6.07
CA GLN A 64 -4.96 11.29 5.86
C GLN A 64 -6.46 11.13 6.01
N HIS A 65 -7.01 10.00 5.60
CA HIS A 65 -8.44 9.81 5.57
C HIS A 65 -8.99 8.98 6.73
N ALA A 66 -8.13 8.28 7.46
CA ALA A 66 -8.58 7.48 8.59
C ALA A 66 -9.09 8.37 9.71
N ARG A 67 -10.05 7.88 10.45
CA ARG A 67 -10.51 8.57 11.63
C ARG A 67 -9.72 8.11 12.85
N LYS A 68 -9.57 6.83 13.04
CA LYS A 68 -8.89 6.28 14.21
C LYS A 68 -8.00 5.10 13.91
N ILE A 69 -8.30 4.32 12.87
CA ILE A 69 -7.63 3.05 12.72
C ILE A 69 -7.40 2.68 11.27
N ILE A 70 -6.27 2.05 11.00
CA ILE A 70 -5.96 1.45 9.72
C ILE A 70 -5.70 -0.02 9.98
N ASN A 71 -6.36 -0.88 9.23
CA ASN A 71 -6.15 -2.32 9.31
C ASN A 71 -5.37 -2.78 8.09
N VAL A 72 -4.31 -3.52 8.33
CA VAL A 72 -3.51 -4.09 7.26
C VAL A 72 -3.43 -5.59 7.45
N GLU A 73 -3.68 -6.34 6.38
CA GLU A 73 -3.54 -7.78 6.41
C GLU A 73 -2.54 -8.18 5.36
N ILE A 74 -1.59 -9.04 5.70
CA ILE A 74 -0.59 -9.54 4.76
C ILE A 74 -0.71 -11.04 4.71
N LYS A 75 -1.04 -11.57 3.53
CA LYS A 75 -1.11 -13.00 3.29
C LYS A 75 -0.12 -13.35 2.20
N TRP A 76 0.28 -14.59 2.13
CA TRP A 76 1.20 -15.01 1.08
C TRP A 76 1.06 -16.51 0.82
N ASP A 77 1.48 -16.90 -0.37
CA ASP A 77 1.68 -18.31 -0.69
C ASP A 77 3.05 -18.42 -1.37
N THR A 78 3.30 -19.48 -2.09
CA THR A 78 4.63 -19.67 -2.70
C THR A 78 4.86 -18.72 -3.87
N LYS A 79 3.81 -18.14 -4.43
CA LYS A 79 3.94 -17.31 -5.63
C LYS A 79 3.77 -15.83 -5.39
N GLU A 80 2.98 -15.44 -4.42
CA GLU A 80 2.60 -14.04 -4.31
C GLU A 80 2.27 -13.62 -2.90
N PHE A 81 2.28 -12.30 -2.70
CA PHE A 81 1.74 -11.67 -1.50
C PHE A 81 0.43 -11.01 -1.86
N LEU A 82 -0.50 -11.02 -0.92
CA LEU A 82 -1.72 -10.23 -1.02
C LEU A 82 -1.79 -9.33 0.21
N ILE A 83 -1.76 -8.03 -0.01
CA ILE A 83 -1.78 -7.05 1.08
C ILE A 83 -3.07 -6.27 0.98
N THR A 84 -3.82 -6.19 2.07
CA THR A 84 -5.05 -5.43 2.12
C THR A 84 -4.89 -4.32 3.14
N ILE A 85 -5.19 -3.08 2.74
CA ILE A 85 -5.07 -1.92 3.61
C ILE A 85 -6.43 -1.23 3.63
N GLU A 86 -7.02 -1.12 4.82
CA GLU A 86 -8.33 -0.52 4.99
C GLU A 86 -8.30 0.57 6.03
N ASP A 87 -9.01 1.66 5.80
CA ASP A 87 -9.15 2.69 6.81
C ASP A 87 -10.61 2.82 7.22
N ASP A 88 -10.85 3.60 8.27
CA ASP A 88 -12.18 3.84 8.79
C ASP A 88 -12.69 5.24 8.44
N GLY A 89 -12.21 5.79 7.35
CA GLY A 89 -12.63 7.11 6.89
C GLY A 89 -13.89 7.06 6.04
N LEU A 90 -14.04 8.05 5.20
CA LEU A 90 -15.22 8.16 4.36
C LEU A 90 -15.18 7.30 3.10
N GLY A 91 -14.06 6.71 2.82
CA GLY A 91 -13.92 5.88 1.63
C GLY A 91 -13.61 6.69 0.39
N PHE A 92 -13.45 5.97 -0.72
CA PHE A 92 -13.22 6.63 -1.99
C PHE A 92 -14.55 7.09 -2.58
N LYS A 93 -14.54 8.21 -3.25
CA LYS A 93 -15.71 8.63 -3.98
C LYS A 93 -15.85 7.73 -5.21
N ASN A 94 -17.07 7.53 -5.67
CA ASN A 94 -17.30 6.66 -6.79
C ASN A 94 -16.52 7.08 -8.04
N ASP A 95 -16.45 8.36 -8.31
CA ASP A 95 -15.73 8.82 -9.48
C ASP A 95 -14.23 8.54 -9.37
N ILE A 96 -13.69 8.56 -8.18
CA ILE A 96 -12.27 8.22 -7.98
C ILE A 96 -12.05 6.75 -8.30
N ILE A 97 -12.91 5.88 -7.79
CA ILE A 97 -12.76 4.45 -8.05
C ILE A 97 -12.81 4.18 -9.54
N GLU A 98 -13.73 4.81 -10.23
CA GLU A 98 -13.86 4.58 -11.66
C GLU A 98 -12.68 5.08 -12.45
N LYS A 99 -12.03 6.14 -11.99
CA LYS A 99 -10.95 6.76 -12.72
C LYS A 99 -9.57 6.20 -12.45
N VAL A 100 -9.40 5.49 -11.36
CA VAL A 100 -8.07 5.05 -10.95
C VAL A 100 -7.39 4.20 -12.00
N GLY A 101 -8.14 3.46 -12.79
CA GLY A 101 -7.52 2.64 -13.82
C GLY A 101 -7.17 3.39 -15.09
N GLN A 102 -7.46 4.65 -15.19
CA GLN A 102 -7.24 5.40 -16.41
C GLN A 102 -5.89 6.11 -16.39
N PRO A 103 -5.31 6.37 -17.53
CA PRO A 103 -3.98 6.97 -17.55
C PRO A 103 -3.93 8.42 -17.09
N TYR A 104 -5.06 9.12 -17.06
CA TYR A 104 -5.06 10.49 -16.63
C TYR A 104 -6.10 10.71 -15.56
N ILE A 105 -5.70 11.34 -14.47
CA ILE A 105 -6.60 11.68 -13.40
C ILE A 105 -6.41 13.14 -13.08
N SER A 106 -7.50 13.85 -12.87
CA SER A 106 -7.43 15.25 -12.58
C SER A 106 -6.65 15.52 -11.32
N LYS A 107 -5.70 16.41 -11.38
CA LYS A 107 -4.93 16.67 -10.23
C LYS A 107 -5.57 17.58 -9.32
N LYS A 108 -6.72 18.09 -9.61
CA LYS A 108 -7.29 18.95 -8.70
C LYS A 108 -7.98 18.35 -7.62
N GLU A 109 -8.25 17.12 -7.59
CA GLU A 109 -9.09 16.50 -6.59
C GLU A 109 -8.29 16.26 -5.35
N ASN A 110 -7.92 17.29 -4.67
CA ASN A 110 -7.25 17.24 -3.39
C ASN A 110 -6.09 16.27 -3.39
N GLY A 111 -5.53 15.98 -4.49
CA GLY A 111 -4.34 15.17 -4.59
C GLY A 111 -4.54 13.68 -4.38
N MET A 112 -5.74 13.25 -3.97
CA MET A 112 -5.95 11.87 -3.67
C MET A 112 -5.80 11.00 -4.89
N GLY A 113 -6.40 11.35 -5.96
CA GLY A 113 -6.35 10.52 -7.16
C GLY A 113 -4.95 10.38 -7.72
N LEU A 114 -4.13 11.41 -7.62
CA LEU A 114 -2.80 11.36 -8.18
C LEU A 114 -1.89 10.40 -7.44
N GLY A 115 -1.89 10.45 -6.12
CA GLY A 115 -1.04 9.55 -5.34
C GLY A 115 -1.40 8.09 -5.54
N ILE A 116 -2.70 7.81 -5.55
CA ILE A 116 -3.17 6.45 -5.75
C ILE A 116 -2.83 5.98 -7.16
N PHE A 117 -2.97 6.85 -8.16
CA PHE A 117 -2.67 6.51 -9.52
C PHE A 117 -1.18 6.19 -9.69
N ILE A 118 -0.30 6.96 -9.07
CA ILE A 118 1.13 6.70 -9.12
C ILE A 118 1.43 5.36 -8.47
N ALA A 119 0.82 5.07 -7.32
CA ALA A 119 1.05 3.81 -6.64
C ALA A 119 0.63 2.63 -7.51
N LYS A 120 -0.51 2.74 -8.17
CA LYS A 120 -0.99 1.67 -9.03
C LYS A 120 -0.02 1.44 -10.19
N ASN A 121 0.45 2.51 -10.80
CA ASN A 121 1.40 2.38 -11.90
C ASN A 121 2.70 1.74 -11.45
N LEU A 122 3.19 2.10 -10.29
CA LEU A 122 4.44 1.52 -9.79
C LEU A 122 4.30 0.02 -9.53
N ILE A 123 3.19 -0.40 -8.96
CA ILE A 123 2.96 -1.81 -8.71
C ILE A 123 2.83 -2.57 -10.03
N GLU A 124 2.14 -2.00 -10.99
CA GLU A 124 1.98 -2.67 -12.28
C GLU A 124 3.30 -2.77 -13.03
N ASN A 125 4.18 -1.80 -12.85
CA ASN A 125 5.48 -1.83 -13.49
C ASN A 125 6.34 -3.00 -13.01
N ILE A 126 6.13 -3.47 -11.81
CA ILE A 126 6.88 -4.61 -11.29
C ILE A 126 6.05 -5.90 -11.34
N GLY A 127 4.98 -5.89 -12.13
CA GLY A 127 4.22 -7.11 -12.38
C GLY A 127 3.10 -7.40 -11.41
N GLY A 128 2.85 -6.50 -10.47
CA GLY A 128 1.76 -6.70 -9.51
C GLY A 128 0.46 -6.09 -9.97
N SER A 129 -0.49 -6.04 -9.08
CA SER A 129 -1.78 -5.41 -9.37
C SER A 129 -2.31 -4.72 -8.12
N MET A 130 -3.25 -3.82 -8.32
CA MET A 130 -3.83 -3.06 -7.22
C MET A 130 -5.30 -2.79 -7.53
N ALA A 131 -6.16 -3.02 -6.57
CA ALA A 131 -7.59 -2.80 -6.71
C ALA A 131 -8.07 -1.90 -5.58
N PHE A 132 -9.04 -1.04 -5.88
CA PHE A 132 -9.58 -0.09 -4.93
C PHE A 132 -11.07 -0.30 -4.77
N SER A 133 -11.54 -0.22 -3.55
CA SER A 133 -12.97 -0.37 -3.27
C SER A 133 -13.27 0.28 -1.93
N ASN A 134 -14.51 0.26 -1.52
CA ASN A 134 -14.87 0.67 -0.19
C ASN A 134 -15.30 -0.57 0.60
N ASN A 135 -14.96 -0.59 1.87
CA ASN A 135 -15.29 -1.74 2.71
C ASN A 135 -16.74 -1.62 3.20
N LYS A 136 -17.20 -2.60 3.97
CA LYS A 136 -18.57 -2.64 4.43
C LYS A 136 -18.96 -1.44 5.26
N ASN A 137 -18.01 -0.82 5.91
CA ASN A 137 -18.28 0.34 6.76
C ASN A 137 -17.99 1.64 6.04
N ASN A 138 -17.89 1.57 4.71
CA ASN A 138 -17.65 2.72 3.85
C ASN A 138 -16.26 3.33 3.91
N GLY A 139 -15.34 2.73 4.62
CA GLY A 139 -13.95 3.16 4.56
C GLY A 139 -13.29 2.69 3.28
N ALA A 140 -12.12 3.21 2.98
CA ALA A 140 -11.39 2.84 1.77
C ALA A 140 -10.70 1.50 1.95
N LYS A 141 -10.59 0.74 0.88
CA LYS A 141 -9.91 -0.54 0.88
C LYS A 141 -9.02 -0.62 -0.35
N VAL A 142 -7.77 -0.95 -0.14
CA VAL A 142 -6.81 -1.14 -1.22
C VAL A 142 -6.27 -2.55 -1.12
N GLU A 143 -6.29 -3.30 -2.22
CA GLU A 143 -5.75 -4.65 -2.26
C GLU A 143 -4.60 -4.67 -3.23
N ILE A 144 -3.44 -5.12 -2.79
CA ILE A 144 -2.21 -5.13 -3.58
C ILE A 144 -1.70 -6.55 -3.70
N LYS A 145 -1.44 -6.97 -4.92
CA LYS A 145 -0.87 -8.29 -5.18
C LYS A 145 0.52 -8.09 -5.74
N ILE A 146 1.50 -8.76 -5.16
CA ILE A 146 2.90 -8.66 -5.59
C ILE A 146 3.44 -10.07 -5.74
N PHE A 147 4.09 -10.35 -6.85
CA PHE A 147 4.65 -11.68 -7.05
C PHE A 147 5.95 -11.85 -6.27
N ARG A 148 6.13 -13.02 -5.73
CA ARG A 148 7.38 -13.36 -5.06
C ARG A 148 8.37 -13.77 -6.13
N VAL A 149 9.59 -13.27 -5.98
CA VAL A 149 10.63 -13.60 -6.91
C VAL A 149 11.54 -14.58 -6.21
N THR A 150 11.78 -15.68 -6.81
CA THR A 150 12.65 -16.68 -6.22
C THR A 150 14.08 -16.56 -6.71
#